data_6417dfcc145e5464e32e362d0fd5273d
#
_entry.id   6417dfcc145e5464e32e362d0fd5273d
#
_cell.length_a   1.000
_cell.length_b   1.000
_cell.length_c   1.000
_cell.angle_alpha   90.00
_cell.angle_beta   90.00
_cell.angle_gamma   90.00
#
_symmetry.space_group_name_H-M   'P 1'
#
loop_
_entity.id
_entity.type
_entity.pdbx_description
1 polymer ?
#
loop_
_entity_poly.entity_id
_entity_poly.type
_entity_poly.pdbx_seq_one_letter_code
_entity_poly.pdbx_strand_id
1 'polypeptide(L)'
;MKDKADALASSWLTRIEHHTRRIAGNRFLLEPALALGTATLSVVGLASQHRVGATTVIFCAALCAPLLLLRRDPRLCFAVVAVVALAQWLLSAPQLADAAILISLYRVALDCDLAEGALAAAIVELGAIMAAIRWSPSEPLKIWVGLTGLATAAGVLGITVRQRRALLISLHDRAARLEVERDQEGRLGAAAERARIAREMHDIVAHNLSVMIALADGATYAMESSPRRASEATER
;
A
#
# COMPACT_ATOMS: atom_id res chain seq x y z
N MET A 1 12.58 24.69 18.65
CA MET A 1 12.30 24.26 17.27
C MET A 1 12.39 22.75 17.08
N LYS A 2 13.24 22.03 17.82
CA LYS A 2 13.42 20.57 17.78
C LYS A 2 12.17 19.82 18.26
N ASP A 3 11.53 20.28 19.35
CA ASP A 3 10.31 19.64 19.90
C ASP A 3 9.10 19.62 18.96
N LYS A 4 8.95 20.64 18.10
CA LYS A 4 7.87 20.66 17.08
C LYS A 4 8.12 19.70 15.93
N ALA A 5 9.38 19.47 15.55
CA ALA A 5 9.74 18.50 14.52
C ALA A 5 9.52 17.07 14.99
N ASP A 6 9.89 16.78 16.26
CA ASP A 6 9.69 15.46 16.88
C ASP A 6 8.20 15.16 17.10
N ALA A 7 7.40 16.15 17.49
CA ALA A 7 5.95 16.04 17.62
C ALA A 7 5.23 15.82 16.27
N LEU A 8 5.71 16.44 15.19
CA LEU A 8 5.19 16.20 13.85
C LEU A 8 5.57 14.81 13.34
N ALA A 9 6.82 14.39 13.54
CA ALA A 9 7.27 13.05 13.15
C ALA A 9 6.51 11.94 13.90
N SER A 10 6.26 12.10 15.20
CA SER A 10 5.47 11.14 15.98
C SER A 10 3.99 11.11 15.55
N SER A 11 3.41 12.25 15.22
CA SER A 11 2.02 12.33 14.73
C SER A 11 1.84 11.73 13.32
N TRP A 12 2.88 11.74 12.52
CA TRP A 12 2.92 11.10 11.20
C TRP A 12 3.04 9.58 11.30
N LEU A 13 3.94 9.11 12.15
CA LEU A 13 4.12 7.67 12.40
C LEU A 13 2.83 7.03 12.94
N THR A 14 2.15 7.69 13.86
CA THR A 14 0.86 7.22 14.38
C THR A 14 -0.24 7.23 13.31
N ARG A 15 -0.27 8.21 12.40
CA ARG A 15 -1.22 8.23 11.27
C ARG A 15 -0.95 7.11 10.26
N ILE A 16 0.31 6.83 9.94
CA ILE A 16 0.70 5.73 9.06
C ILE A 16 0.32 4.39 9.68
N GLU A 17 0.59 4.19 10.97
CA GLU A 17 0.18 2.98 11.70
C GLU A 17 -1.34 2.80 11.74
N HIS A 18 -2.10 3.87 11.93
CA HIS A 18 -3.56 3.83 11.86
C HIS A 18 -4.09 3.53 10.45
N HIS A 19 -3.43 4.03 9.40
CA HIS A 19 -3.84 3.78 8.00
C HIS A 19 -3.50 2.35 7.57
N THR A 20 -2.33 1.85 7.92
CA THR A 20 -1.93 0.46 7.66
C THR A 20 -2.79 -0.53 8.46
N ARG A 21 -3.13 -0.22 9.72
CA ARG A 21 -4.09 -1.01 10.52
C ARG A 21 -5.50 -0.96 9.96
N ARG A 22 -5.95 0.16 9.39
CA ARG A 22 -7.28 0.27 8.73
C ARG A 22 -7.35 -0.55 7.44
N ILE A 23 -6.30 -0.56 6.64
CA ILE A 23 -6.23 -1.37 5.42
C ILE A 23 -6.13 -2.86 5.77
N ALA A 24 -5.38 -3.22 6.80
CA ALA A 24 -5.33 -4.58 7.34
C ALA A 24 -6.67 -4.97 8.00
N GLY A 25 -7.32 -4.06 8.74
CA GLY A 25 -8.62 -4.30 9.39
C GLY A 25 -9.77 -4.55 8.42
N ASN A 26 -9.80 -3.86 7.28
CA ASN A 26 -10.80 -4.11 6.23
C ASN A 26 -10.65 -5.51 5.59
N ARG A 27 -9.45 -6.07 5.53
CA ARG A 27 -9.23 -7.45 5.11
C ARG A 27 -9.84 -8.47 6.08
N PHE A 28 -9.72 -8.21 7.38
CA PHE A 28 -10.26 -9.10 8.42
C PHE A 28 -11.78 -9.20 8.39
N LEU A 29 -12.47 -8.19 7.83
CA LEU A 29 -13.94 -8.15 7.79
C LEU A 29 -14.51 -8.57 6.42
N LEU A 30 -13.86 -8.24 5.31
CA LEU A 30 -14.35 -8.54 3.96
C LEU A 30 -14.30 -10.04 3.62
N GLU A 31 -13.23 -10.74 3.98
CA GLU A 31 -13.08 -12.17 3.69
C GLU A 31 -14.11 -13.03 4.43
N PRO A 32 -14.34 -12.86 5.76
CA PRO A 32 -15.41 -13.61 6.42
C PRO A 32 -16.80 -13.19 5.95
N ALA A 33 -17.00 -11.92 5.58
CA ALA A 33 -18.28 -11.48 5.03
C ALA A 33 -18.58 -12.13 3.68
N LEU A 34 -17.58 -12.30 2.80
CA LEU A 34 -17.71 -13.02 1.53
C LEU A 34 -17.95 -14.52 1.74
N ALA A 35 -17.20 -15.14 2.66
CA ALA A 35 -17.38 -16.56 2.98
C ALA A 35 -18.74 -16.83 3.63
N LEU A 36 -19.18 -15.95 4.56
CA LEU A 36 -20.51 -16.00 5.15
C LEU A 36 -21.60 -15.71 4.12
N GLY A 37 -21.38 -14.74 3.23
CA GLY A 37 -22.32 -14.40 2.15
C GLY A 37 -22.55 -15.56 1.18
N THR A 38 -21.49 -16.27 0.77
CA THR A 38 -21.61 -17.45 -0.09
C THR A 38 -22.26 -18.63 0.64
N ALA A 39 -21.95 -18.82 1.93
CA ALA A 39 -22.58 -19.86 2.74
C ALA A 39 -24.08 -19.59 2.95
N THR A 40 -24.45 -18.35 3.31
CA THR A 40 -25.88 -17.96 3.50
C THR A 40 -26.66 -18.04 2.19
N LEU A 41 -26.10 -17.57 1.08
CA LEU A 41 -26.73 -17.64 -0.23
C LEU A 41 -26.95 -19.09 -0.68
N SER A 42 -25.98 -19.97 -0.38
CA SER A 42 -26.10 -21.43 -0.67
C SER A 42 -27.19 -22.08 0.16
N VAL A 43 -27.25 -21.77 1.47
CA VAL A 43 -28.29 -22.33 2.36
C VAL A 43 -29.68 -21.81 1.96
N VAL A 44 -29.83 -20.54 1.64
CA VAL A 44 -31.11 -19.95 1.20
C VAL A 44 -31.55 -20.52 -0.14
N GLY A 45 -30.63 -20.66 -1.12
CA GLY A 45 -30.91 -21.26 -2.41
C GLY A 45 -31.36 -22.75 -2.32
N LEU A 46 -30.81 -23.48 -1.38
CA LEU A 46 -31.17 -24.87 -1.11
C LEU A 46 -32.49 -25.01 -0.33
N ALA A 47 -32.73 -24.11 0.61
CA ALA A 47 -34.00 -24.09 1.37
C ALA A 47 -35.18 -23.81 0.44
N SER A 48 -35.01 -22.97 -0.59
CA SER A 48 -36.06 -22.68 -1.58
C SER A 48 -36.40 -23.88 -2.49
N GLN A 49 -35.49 -24.85 -2.64
CA GLN A 49 -35.69 -26.03 -3.49
C GLN A 49 -36.20 -27.29 -2.74
N HIS A 50 -36.49 -27.18 -1.42
CA HIS A 50 -36.88 -28.31 -0.56
C HIS A 50 -35.93 -29.53 -0.62
N ARG A 51 -34.67 -29.34 -1.00
CA ARG A 51 -33.66 -30.42 -1.17
C ARG A 51 -32.50 -30.30 -0.19
N VAL A 52 -32.76 -29.90 1.05
CA VAL A 52 -31.70 -29.79 2.08
C VAL A 52 -31.40 -31.22 2.60
N GLY A 53 -30.46 -31.89 1.95
CA GLY A 53 -29.90 -33.16 2.45
C GLY A 53 -28.69 -32.87 3.37
N ALA A 54 -28.42 -33.79 4.31
CA ALA A 54 -27.24 -33.69 5.18
C ALA A 54 -25.93 -33.60 4.38
N THR A 55 -25.82 -34.31 3.26
CA THR A 55 -24.66 -34.26 2.34
C THR A 55 -24.40 -32.87 1.79
N THR A 56 -25.45 -32.12 1.45
CA THR A 56 -25.37 -30.77 0.90
C THR A 56 -24.84 -29.77 1.93
N VAL A 57 -25.30 -29.87 3.17
CA VAL A 57 -24.82 -29.02 4.29
C VAL A 57 -23.34 -29.31 4.58
N ILE A 58 -22.95 -30.61 4.55
CA ILE A 58 -21.55 -30.99 4.76
C ILE A 58 -20.63 -30.40 3.70
N PHE A 59 -20.99 -30.49 2.41
CA PHE A 59 -20.18 -29.90 1.33
C PHE A 59 -20.13 -28.37 1.40
N CYS A 60 -21.24 -27.70 1.71
CA CYS A 60 -21.26 -26.28 1.91
C CYS A 60 -20.30 -25.84 3.04
N ALA A 61 -20.35 -26.56 4.17
CA ALA A 61 -19.42 -26.29 5.28
C ALA A 61 -17.96 -26.59 4.90
N ALA A 62 -17.71 -27.70 4.19
CA ALA A 62 -16.38 -28.12 3.76
C ALA A 62 -15.75 -27.14 2.74
N LEU A 63 -16.56 -26.49 1.89
CA LEU A 63 -16.10 -25.45 0.95
C LEU A 63 -15.84 -24.10 1.64
N CYS A 64 -16.68 -23.73 2.62
CA CYS A 64 -16.57 -22.44 3.30
C CYS A 64 -15.57 -22.45 4.46
N ALA A 65 -15.42 -23.57 5.18
CA ALA A 65 -14.51 -23.66 6.33
C ALA A 65 -13.04 -23.35 5.99
N PRO A 66 -12.45 -23.81 4.88
CA PRO A 66 -11.07 -23.48 4.52
C PRO A 66 -10.85 -21.99 4.32
N LEU A 67 -11.85 -21.26 3.80
CA LEU A 67 -11.76 -19.80 3.62
C LEU A 67 -11.61 -19.06 4.96
N LEU A 68 -12.15 -19.62 6.04
CA LEU A 68 -12.09 -19.05 7.39
C LEU A 68 -10.85 -19.53 8.16
N LEU A 69 -10.53 -20.83 8.08
CA LEU A 69 -9.50 -21.48 8.88
C LEU A 69 -8.09 -21.28 8.28
N LEU A 70 -7.96 -21.38 6.95
CA LEU A 70 -6.67 -21.32 6.26
C LEU A 70 -6.37 -19.91 5.68
N ARG A 71 -6.68 -18.87 6.44
CA ARG A 71 -6.49 -17.48 6.01
C ARG A 71 -5.04 -17.10 5.76
N ARG A 72 -4.10 -17.74 6.44
CA ARG A 72 -2.66 -17.43 6.35
C ARG A 72 -2.00 -18.06 5.13
N ASP A 73 -2.51 -19.21 4.66
CA ASP A 73 -1.94 -20.00 3.58
C ASP A 73 -2.90 -20.10 2.39
N PRO A 74 -2.87 -19.13 1.43
CA PRO A 74 -3.78 -19.13 0.29
C PRO A 74 -3.61 -20.37 -0.60
N ARG A 75 -2.41 -20.94 -0.66
CA ARG A 75 -2.12 -22.18 -1.41
C ARG A 75 -2.87 -23.39 -0.83
N LEU A 76 -2.73 -23.58 0.48
CA LEU A 76 -3.42 -24.68 1.19
C LEU A 76 -4.94 -24.48 1.15
N CYS A 77 -5.41 -23.24 1.33
CA CYS A 77 -6.82 -22.92 1.20
C CYS A 77 -7.37 -23.31 -0.18
N PHE A 78 -6.71 -22.91 -1.25
CA PHE A 78 -7.10 -23.25 -2.62
C PHE A 78 -7.07 -24.76 -2.86
N ALA A 79 -6.00 -25.45 -2.45
CA ALA A 79 -5.86 -26.89 -2.62
C ALA A 79 -6.99 -27.66 -1.93
N VAL A 80 -7.32 -27.31 -0.68
CA VAL A 80 -8.42 -27.96 0.06
C VAL A 80 -9.76 -27.69 -0.61
N VAL A 81 -10.04 -26.44 -1.00
CA VAL A 81 -11.29 -26.09 -1.70
C VAL A 81 -11.40 -26.84 -3.03
N ALA A 82 -10.32 -26.93 -3.81
CA ALA A 82 -10.29 -27.65 -5.09
C ALA A 82 -10.54 -29.15 -4.90
N VAL A 83 -9.95 -29.77 -3.88
CA VAL A 83 -10.18 -31.21 -3.56
C VAL A 83 -11.62 -31.42 -3.12
N VAL A 84 -12.19 -30.57 -2.29
CA VAL A 84 -13.59 -30.65 -1.86
C VAL A 84 -14.55 -30.47 -3.03
N ALA A 85 -14.26 -29.50 -3.92
CA ALA A 85 -15.04 -29.26 -5.14
C ALA A 85 -15.00 -30.51 -6.08
N LEU A 86 -13.83 -31.13 -6.23
CA LEU A 86 -13.70 -32.39 -7.00
C LEU A 86 -14.49 -33.53 -6.38
N ALA A 87 -14.42 -33.70 -5.05
CA ALA A 87 -15.21 -34.71 -4.34
C ALA A 87 -16.72 -34.48 -4.50
N GLN A 88 -17.16 -33.23 -4.43
CA GLN A 88 -18.53 -32.83 -4.69
C GLN A 88 -18.96 -33.14 -6.13
N TRP A 89 -18.09 -32.84 -7.12
CA TRP A 89 -18.37 -33.16 -8.52
C TRP A 89 -18.59 -34.65 -8.74
N LEU A 90 -17.86 -35.52 -8.02
CA LEU A 90 -18.02 -36.96 -8.09
C LEU A 90 -19.32 -37.43 -7.44
N LEU A 91 -19.75 -36.83 -6.34
CA LEU A 91 -20.77 -37.34 -5.43
C LEU A 91 -22.13 -36.64 -5.52
N SER A 92 -22.19 -35.36 -5.93
CA SER A 92 -23.39 -34.53 -5.79
C SER A 92 -23.66 -33.57 -6.96
N ALA A 93 -24.78 -32.83 -6.85
CA ALA A 93 -25.19 -31.79 -7.78
C ALA A 93 -24.49 -30.46 -7.50
N PRO A 94 -24.46 -29.52 -8.48
CA PRO A 94 -23.85 -28.21 -8.34
C PRO A 94 -24.50 -27.39 -7.22
N GLN A 95 -23.69 -26.61 -6.50
CA GLN A 95 -24.13 -25.78 -5.39
C GLN A 95 -23.55 -24.34 -5.54
N LEU A 96 -24.28 -23.34 -4.99
CA LEU A 96 -23.77 -21.96 -4.93
C LEU A 96 -22.50 -21.82 -4.09
N ALA A 97 -22.25 -22.77 -3.17
CA ALA A 97 -21.01 -22.86 -2.39
C ALA A 97 -19.76 -23.05 -3.25
N ASP A 98 -19.89 -23.49 -4.50
CA ASP A 98 -18.79 -23.62 -5.47
C ASP A 98 -18.14 -22.26 -5.79
N ALA A 99 -18.83 -21.13 -5.50
CA ALA A 99 -18.23 -19.81 -5.53
C ALA A 99 -17.02 -19.66 -4.57
N ALA A 100 -16.89 -20.53 -3.56
CA ALA A 100 -15.72 -20.58 -2.68
C ALA A 100 -14.40 -20.77 -3.45
N ILE A 101 -14.43 -21.50 -4.58
CA ILE A 101 -13.26 -21.71 -5.43
C ILE A 101 -12.81 -20.42 -6.12
N LEU A 102 -13.76 -19.56 -6.50
CA LEU A 102 -13.45 -18.25 -7.10
C LEU A 102 -12.81 -17.29 -6.08
N ILE A 103 -13.29 -17.34 -4.82
CA ILE A 103 -12.70 -16.55 -3.72
C ILE A 103 -11.27 -17.05 -3.43
N SER A 104 -11.06 -18.36 -3.40
CA SER A 104 -9.74 -18.93 -3.19
C SER A 104 -8.78 -18.64 -4.36
N LEU A 105 -9.25 -18.67 -5.61
CA LEU A 105 -8.50 -18.25 -6.79
C LEU A 105 -8.09 -16.76 -6.71
N TYR A 106 -9.04 -15.90 -6.36
CA TYR A 106 -8.75 -14.47 -6.12
C TYR A 106 -7.63 -14.29 -5.09
N ARG A 107 -7.64 -15.04 -4.00
CA ARG A 107 -6.61 -14.97 -2.95
C ARG A 107 -5.25 -15.45 -3.44
N VAL A 108 -5.19 -16.55 -4.20
CA VAL A 108 -3.94 -17.03 -4.81
C VAL A 108 -3.39 -15.98 -5.78
N ALA A 109 -4.23 -15.40 -6.64
CA ALA A 109 -3.83 -14.35 -7.58
C ALA A 109 -3.35 -13.07 -6.88
N LEU A 110 -3.86 -12.78 -5.67
CA LEU A 110 -3.52 -11.62 -4.87
C LEU A 110 -2.20 -11.77 -4.11
N ASP A 111 -1.98 -12.93 -3.47
CA ASP A 111 -0.93 -13.11 -2.46
C ASP A 111 0.22 -14.04 -2.92
N CYS A 112 0.04 -14.80 -4.02
CA CYS A 112 1.03 -15.76 -4.54
C CYS A 112 1.67 -15.28 -5.85
N ASP A 113 2.67 -16.03 -6.35
CA ASP A 113 3.35 -15.71 -7.60
C ASP A 113 2.46 -15.92 -8.83
N LEU A 114 2.85 -15.30 -9.96
CA LEU A 114 2.09 -15.36 -11.21
C LEU A 114 1.95 -16.81 -11.73
N ALA A 115 3.01 -17.62 -11.58
CA ALA A 115 3.00 -19.02 -11.99
C ALA A 115 2.01 -19.84 -11.17
N GLU A 116 1.92 -19.61 -9.87
CA GLU A 116 0.95 -20.27 -8.98
C GLU A 116 -0.48 -19.82 -9.27
N GLY A 117 -0.67 -18.52 -9.55
CA GLY A 117 -1.95 -17.98 -9.99
C GLY A 117 -2.42 -18.62 -11.32
N ALA A 118 -1.50 -18.77 -12.28
CA ALA A 118 -1.78 -19.42 -13.56
C ALA A 118 -2.12 -20.91 -13.39
N LEU A 119 -1.41 -21.62 -12.52
CA LEU A 119 -1.71 -23.02 -12.19
C LEU A 119 -3.09 -23.16 -11.54
N ALA A 120 -3.41 -22.30 -10.57
CA ALA A 120 -4.71 -22.27 -9.92
C ALA A 120 -5.83 -21.98 -10.93
N ALA A 121 -5.63 -21.03 -11.84
CA ALA A 121 -6.58 -20.71 -12.90
C ALA A 121 -6.79 -21.90 -13.85
N ALA A 122 -5.73 -22.62 -14.22
CA ALA A 122 -5.83 -23.83 -15.06
C ALA A 122 -6.62 -24.95 -14.37
N ILE A 123 -6.45 -25.12 -13.06
CA ILE A 123 -7.22 -26.10 -12.27
C ILE A 123 -8.71 -25.72 -12.24
N VAL A 124 -9.01 -24.44 -12.02
CA VAL A 124 -10.40 -23.95 -12.03
C VAL A 124 -11.02 -24.09 -13.40
N GLU A 125 -10.28 -23.83 -14.47
CA GLU A 125 -10.75 -23.97 -15.85
C GLU A 125 -11.06 -25.43 -16.19
N LEU A 126 -10.19 -26.36 -15.78
CA LEU A 126 -10.46 -27.78 -15.92
C LEU A 126 -11.75 -28.18 -15.19
N GLY A 127 -11.94 -27.69 -13.95
CA GLY A 127 -13.18 -27.90 -13.18
C GLY A 127 -14.41 -27.32 -13.87
N ALA A 128 -14.30 -26.14 -14.50
CA ALA A 128 -15.38 -25.50 -15.24
C ALA A 128 -15.80 -26.34 -16.46
N ILE A 129 -14.84 -26.90 -17.20
CA ILE A 129 -15.10 -27.82 -18.32
C ILE A 129 -15.82 -29.09 -17.85
N MET A 130 -15.29 -29.68 -16.79
CA MET A 130 -15.89 -30.93 -16.19
C MET A 130 -17.32 -30.67 -15.70
N ALA A 131 -17.56 -29.50 -15.08
CA ALA A 131 -18.87 -29.09 -14.59
C ALA A 131 -19.86 -28.86 -15.76
N ALA A 132 -19.44 -28.18 -16.80
CA ALA A 132 -20.26 -27.88 -17.96
C ALA A 132 -20.72 -29.14 -18.68
N ILE A 133 -19.83 -30.13 -18.87
CA ILE A 133 -20.15 -31.41 -19.54
C ILE A 133 -21.13 -32.24 -18.71
N ARG A 134 -20.94 -32.28 -17.36
CA ARG A 134 -21.75 -33.15 -16.49
C ARG A 134 -23.14 -32.57 -16.20
N TRP A 135 -23.24 -31.29 -15.94
CA TRP A 135 -24.45 -30.68 -15.39
C TRP A 135 -25.31 -29.96 -16.42
N SER A 136 -24.77 -29.70 -17.60
CA SER A 136 -25.53 -29.09 -18.70
C SER A 136 -25.21 -29.71 -20.06
N PRO A 137 -25.53 -30.99 -20.27
CA PRO A 137 -25.20 -31.69 -21.52
C PRO A 137 -25.89 -31.10 -22.74
N SER A 138 -27.00 -30.39 -22.57
CA SER A 138 -27.72 -29.71 -23.65
C SER A 138 -27.05 -28.42 -24.13
N GLU A 139 -26.38 -27.68 -23.24
CA GLU A 139 -25.76 -26.39 -23.53
C GLU A 139 -24.42 -26.21 -22.81
N PRO A 140 -23.46 -27.12 -22.96
CA PRO A 140 -22.23 -27.11 -22.18
C PRO A 140 -21.38 -25.86 -22.46
N LEU A 141 -21.41 -25.34 -23.69
CA LEU A 141 -20.65 -24.16 -24.08
C LEU A 141 -21.10 -22.89 -23.34
N LYS A 142 -22.40 -22.70 -23.12
CA LYS A 142 -22.91 -21.53 -22.39
C LYS A 142 -22.46 -21.53 -20.94
N ILE A 143 -22.57 -22.69 -20.27
CA ILE A 143 -22.15 -22.85 -18.87
C ILE A 143 -20.65 -22.67 -18.75
N TRP A 144 -19.87 -23.30 -19.64
CA TRP A 144 -18.42 -23.16 -19.63
C TRP A 144 -17.99 -21.69 -19.81
N VAL A 145 -18.50 -20.98 -20.81
CA VAL A 145 -18.19 -19.56 -21.03
C VAL A 145 -18.56 -18.72 -19.81
N GLY A 146 -19.69 -18.98 -19.16
CA GLY A 146 -20.09 -18.28 -17.94
C GLY A 146 -19.13 -18.51 -16.77
N LEU A 147 -18.74 -19.76 -16.53
CA LEU A 147 -17.82 -20.11 -15.46
C LEU A 147 -16.40 -19.56 -15.70
N THR A 148 -15.90 -19.70 -16.93
CA THR A 148 -14.61 -19.11 -17.37
C THR A 148 -14.61 -17.58 -17.21
N GLY A 149 -15.70 -16.91 -17.56
CA GLY A 149 -15.86 -15.47 -17.36
C GLY A 149 -15.73 -15.08 -15.87
N LEU A 150 -16.39 -15.82 -14.98
CA LEU A 150 -16.30 -15.60 -13.53
C LEU A 150 -14.90 -15.88 -12.99
N ALA A 151 -14.27 -16.99 -13.42
CA ALA A 151 -12.91 -17.34 -13.01
C ALA A 151 -11.89 -16.29 -13.47
N THR A 152 -12.01 -15.86 -14.73
CA THR A 152 -11.16 -14.77 -15.28
C THR A 152 -11.36 -13.46 -14.51
N ALA A 153 -12.61 -13.09 -14.23
CA ALA A 153 -12.89 -11.89 -13.44
C ALA A 153 -12.28 -11.96 -12.04
N ALA A 154 -12.38 -13.09 -11.34
CA ALA A 154 -11.79 -13.30 -10.03
C ALA A 154 -10.25 -13.20 -10.08
N GLY A 155 -9.60 -13.84 -11.06
CA GLY A 155 -8.16 -13.80 -11.26
C GLY A 155 -7.65 -12.40 -11.59
N VAL A 156 -8.27 -11.72 -12.55
CA VAL A 156 -7.93 -10.34 -12.95
C VAL A 156 -8.12 -9.37 -11.78
N LEU A 157 -9.19 -9.51 -10.99
CA LEU A 157 -9.42 -8.69 -9.82
C LEU A 157 -8.29 -8.89 -8.79
N GLY A 158 -7.87 -10.14 -8.54
CA GLY A 158 -6.76 -10.45 -7.65
C GLY A 158 -5.46 -9.77 -8.07
N ILE A 159 -5.08 -9.94 -9.35
CA ILE A 159 -3.89 -9.31 -9.95
C ILE A 159 -3.97 -7.78 -9.87
N THR A 160 -5.10 -7.20 -10.21
CA THR A 160 -5.31 -5.74 -10.19
C THR A 160 -5.15 -5.16 -8.78
N VAL A 161 -5.72 -5.81 -7.78
CA VAL A 161 -5.59 -5.39 -6.37
C VAL A 161 -4.14 -5.53 -5.90
N ARG A 162 -3.44 -6.60 -6.29
CA ARG A 162 -2.01 -6.79 -6.02
C ARG A 162 -1.17 -5.65 -6.60
N GLN A 163 -1.37 -5.32 -7.88
CA GLN A 163 -0.65 -4.24 -8.56
C GLN A 163 -0.92 -2.87 -7.91
N ARG A 164 -2.18 -2.58 -7.58
CA ARG A 164 -2.54 -1.35 -6.87
C ARG A 164 -1.84 -1.24 -5.51
N ARG A 165 -1.76 -2.33 -4.75
CA ARG A 165 -1.05 -2.35 -3.46
C ARG A 165 0.43 -2.08 -3.63
N ALA A 166 1.09 -2.75 -4.57
CA ALA A 166 2.50 -2.55 -4.86
C ALA A 166 2.79 -1.10 -5.28
N LEU A 167 1.92 -0.51 -6.12
CA LEU A 167 2.03 0.89 -6.52
C LEU A 167 1.88 1.84 -5.34
N LEU A 168 0.88 1.64 -4.48
CA LEU A 168 0.67 2.49 -3.30
C LEU A 168 1.86 2.44 -2.34
N ILE A 169 2.45 1.26 -2.09
CA ILE A 169 3.66 1.12 -1.28
C ILE A 169 4.81 1.91 -1.91
N SER A 170 5.05 1.72 -3.22
CA SER A 170 6.10 2.43 -3.95
C SER A 170 5.93 3.96 -3.90
N LEU A 171 4.70 4.46 -4.03
CA LEU A 171 4.40 5.89 -3.93
C LEU A 171 4.65 6.44 -2.52
N HIS A 172 4.30 5.70 -1.48
CA HIS A 172 4.58 6.08 -0.09
C HIS A 172 6.09 6.16 0.18
N ASP A 173 6.86 5.15 -0.28
CA ASP A 173 8.31 5.15 -0.13
C ASP A 173 8.98 6.33 -0.85
N ARG A 174 8.47 6.67 -2.06
CA ARG A 174 8.96 7.85 -2.80
C ARG A 174 8.63 9.16 -2.09
N ALA A 175 7.39 9.30 -1.58
CA ALA A 175 6.98 10.47 -0.83
C ALA A 175 7.86 10.68 0.42
N ALA A 176 8.11 9.62 1.19
CA ALA A 176 8.96 9.67 2.37
C ALA A 176 10.41 10.09 2.03
N ARG A 177 10.97 9.60 0.91
CA ARG A 177 12.31 10.01 0.46
C ARG A 177 12.35 11.48 0.06
N LEU A 178 11.36 11.95 -0.71
CA LEU A 178 11.27 13.35 -1.12
C LEU A 178 11.12 14.31 0.06
N GLU A 179 10.42 13.91 1.11
CA GLU A 179 10.34 14.71 2.35
C GLU A 179 11.70 14.86 3.02
N VAL A 180 12.47 13.77 3.12
CA VAL A 180 13.84 13.80 3.69
C VAL A 180 14.76 14.67 2.84
N GLU A 181 14.73 14.53 1.51
CA GLU A 181 15.54 15.32 0.58
C GLU A 181 15.20 16.81 0.72
N ARG A 182 13.92 17.16 0.76
CA ARG A 182 13.46 18.56 0.92
C ARG A 182 13.91 19.18 2.24
N ASP A 183 13.88 18.41 3.34
CA ASP A 183 14.38 18.87 4.64
C ASP A 183 15.89 19.10 4.61
N GLN A 184 16.64 18.22 3.95
CA GLN A 184 18.10 18.39 3.76
C GLN A 184 18.42 19.63 2.92
N GLU A 185 17.73 19.83 1.78
CA GLU A 185 17.89 21.03 0.95
C GLU A 185 17.57 22.31 1.73
N GLY A 186 16.51 22.30 2.53
CA GLY A 186 16.16 23.42 3.40
C GLY A 186 17.26 23.75 4.41
N ARG A 187 17.87 22.72 5.03
CA ARG A 187 18.99 22.89 5.96
C ARG A 187 20.25 23.42 5.27
N LEU A 188 20.57 22.90 4.09
CA LEU A 188 21.70 23.36 3.29
C LEU A 188 21.51 24.81 2.83
N GLY A 189 20.31 25.15 2.36
CA GLY A 189 19.94 26.52 1.99
C GLY A 189 20.10 27.51 3.17
N ALA A 190 19.60 27.13 4.34
CA ALA A 190 19.76 27.97 5.55
C ALA A 190 21.22 28.10 5.98
N ALA A 191 22.04 27.06 5.84
CA ALA A 191 23.49 27.17 6.15
C ALA A 191 24.22 28.03 5.13
N ALA A 192 23.92 27.92 3.85
CA ALA A 192 24.49 28.74 2.80
C ALA A 192 24.15 30.25 2.99
N GLU A 193 22.90 30.54 3.35
CA GLU A 193 22.45 31.90 3.63
C GLU A 193 23.15 32.51 4.85
N ARG A 194 23.29 31.74 5.93
CA ARG A 194 24.07 32.17 7.12
C ARG A 194 25.53 32.47 6.75
N ALA A 195 26.17 31.65 5.92
CA ALA A 195 27.53 31.86 5.46
C ALA A 195 27.65 33.10 4.55
N ARG A 196 26.62 33.37 3.74
CA ARG A 196 26.56 34.61 2.93
C ARG A 196 26.47 35.84 3.82
N ILE A 197 25.55 35.87 4.78
CA ILE A 197 25.38 37.00 5.71
C ILE A 197 26.66 37.23 6.53
N ALA A 198 27.32 36.17 7.00
CA ALA A 198 28.56 36.27 7.76
C ALA A 198 29.68 36.94 6.93
N ARG A 199 29.81 36.60 5.64
CA ARG A 199 30.77 37.24 4.72
C ARG A 199 30.45 38.71 4.51
N GLU A 200 29.19 39.04 4.25
CA GLU A 200 28.74 40.43 4.06
C GLU A 200 29.00 41.29 5.31
N MET A 201 28.73 40.75 6.49
CA MET A 201 29.04 41.39 7.76
C MET A 201 30.57 41.60 7.95
N HIS A 202 31.35 40.55 7.60
CA HIS A 202 32.82 40.65 7.68
C HIS A 202 33.37 41.74 6.77
N ASP A 203 32.86 41.85 5.54
CA ASP A 203 33.28 42.86 4.58
C ASP A 203 32.92 44.28 5.04
N ILE A 204 31.73 44.48 5.63
CA ILE A 204 31.30 45.75 6.20
C ILE A 204 32.21 46.12 7.39
N VAL A 205 32.49 45.20 8.30
CA VAL A 205 33.36 45.45 9.46
C VAL A 205 34.79 45.73 9.01
N ALA A 206 35.34 44.98 8.06
CA ALA A 206 36.70 45.19 7.54
C ALA A 206 36.85 46.55 6.85
N HIS A 207 35.82 46.96 6.06
CA HIS A 207 35.79 48.25 5.44
C HIS A 207 35.77 49.39 6.46
N ASN A 208 34.89 49.33 7.47
CA ASN A 208 34.78 50.34 8.51
C ASN A 208 36.06 50.44 9.36
N LEU A 209 36.69 49.32 9.68
CA LEU A 209 37.98 49.27 10.36
C LEU A 209 39.08 49.95 9.53
N SER A 210 39.15 49.66 8.24
CA SER A 210 40.13 50.29 7.34
C SER A 210 39.97 51.80 7.26
N VAL A 211 38.72 52.30 7.23
CA VAL A 211 38.40 53.69 7.24
C VAL A 211 38.85 54.39 8.58
N MET A 212 38.55 53.68 9.72
CA MET A 212 38.97 54.18 11.04
C MET A 212 40.50 54.26 11.18
N ILE A 213 41.22 53.23 10.69
CA ILE A 213 42.68 53.20 10.73
C ILE A 213 43.23 54.39 9.87
N ALA A 214 42.71 54.54 8.65
CA ALA A 214 43.13 55.65 7.80
C ALA A 214 42.86 57.03 8.39
N LEU A 215 41.75 57.26 9.10
CA LEU A 215 41.43 58.46 9.83
C LEU A 215 42.37 58.69 11.05
N ALA A 216 42.67 57.62 11.79
CA ALA A 216 43.59 57.66 12.93
C ALA A 216 45.02 58.03 12.48
N ASP A 217 45.51 57.38 11.40
CA ASP A 217 46.83 57.74 10.80
C ASP A 217 46.88 59.20 10.28
N GLY A 218 45.78 59.64 9.61
CA GLY A 218 45.62 60.98 9.15
C GLY A 218 45.64 62.04 10.30
N ALA A 219 44.97 61.69 11.42
CA ALA A 219 44.98 62.55 12.62
C ALA A 219 46.37 62.60 13.26
N THR A 220 47.09 61.51 13.32
CA THR A 220 48.47 61.44 13.86
C THR A 220 49.40 62.28 13.00
N TYR A 221 49.35 62.18 11.69
CA TYR A 221 50.15 63.01 10.77
C TYR A 221 49.81 64.49 10.87
N ALA A 222 48.55 64.86 11.05
CA ALA A 222 48.09 66.24 11.22
C ALA A 222 48.54 66.86 12.55
N MET A 223 48.66 66.07 13.63
CA MET A 223 49.21 66.51 14.92
C MET A 223 50.68 66.88 14.81
N GLU A 224 51.46 66.17 14.03
CA GLU A 224 52.87 66.42 13.80
C GLU A 224 53.09 67.69 12.91
N SER A 225 52.20 67.98 11.96
CA SER A 225 52.34 69.00 10.98
C SER A 225 51.55 70.32 11.29
N SER A 226 50.45 70.28 12.04
CA SER A 226 49.61 71.41 12.41
C SER A 226 48.60 71.06 13.51
N PRO A 227 48.78 71.46 14.78
CA PRO A 227 47.92 71.11 15.91
C PRO A 227 46.47 71.55 15.76
N ARG A 228 46.16 72.55 15.03
CA ARG A 228 44.82 73.08 14.78
C ARG A 228 43.98 72.21 13.82
N ARG A 229 44.62 71.56 12.86
CA ARG A 229 43.90 70.57 11.91
C ARG A 229 43.67 69.25 12.51
N ALA A 230 44.43 68.88 13.54
CA ALA A 230 44.25 67.60 14.24
C ALA A 230 42.94 67.57 15.04
N SER A 231 42.48 68.68 15.64
CA SER A 231 41.21 68.71 16.38
C SER A 231 39.98 68.60 15.44
N GLU A 232 40.05 69.11 14.23
CA GLU A 232 38.97 69.08 13.25
C GLU A 232 38.80 67.67 12.64
N ALA A 233 39.86 66.86 12.59
CA ALA A 233 39.78 65.47 12.08
C ALA A 233 39.22 64.48 13.10
N THR A 234 39.23 64.80 14.39
CA THR A 234 38.73 63.92 15.48
C THR A 234 37.23 64.11 15.78
N GLU A 235 36.64 65.28 15.31
CA GLU A 235 35.23 65.63 15.52
C GLU A 235 34.28 65.08 14.40
N ARG A 236 34.82 64.46 13.35
CA ARG A 236 34.00 63.80 12.27
C ARG A 236 33.96 62.33 12.41
#